data_b3d0ef021c01eb9efc91f5e56b3508ab
#
_entry.id   b3d0ef021c01eb9efc91f5e56b3508ab
#
_cell.length_a   1.000
_cell.length_b   1.000
_cell.length_c   1.000
_cell.angle_alpha   90.00
_cell.angle_beta   90.00
_cell.angle_gamma   90.00
#
_symmetry.space_group_name_H-M   'P 1'
#
loop_
_entity.id
_entity.type
_entity.pdbx_description
1 polymer ?
#
loop_
_entity_poly.entity_id
_entity_poly.type
_entity_poly.pdbx_seq_one_letter_code
_entity_poly.pdbx_strand_id
1 'polypeptide(L)'
;IVRWKRRVKIGSRRLEQKALRWISQGFFEFMLAGLQGKKEEQMRNHHIDLCGQIDFTRTDAMPLLARDAHFSFACNGCGDCCRGREDIVLSGFDLWRIAARLRLPPQMVARGFCRASIGTVSHLPVLRLAPVKENRNNCPFLTGDHCAIHDAEPLVCALYPLAQEISREGEVSYFLQPTACGGRVIEAKVEDYLSRYDVPTREQTDVRWALGCMELEDVVEQAETLLSPVLVRRMQAKLWQALYFNYDYTQLFLPQLERNLNWLNGEIVKLTEYQKKQNIKSK
;
A
#
# COMPACT_ATOMS: atom_id res chain seq x y z
N ILE A 1 14.16 -17.29 26.20
CA ILE A 1 15.31 -17.72 25.35
C ILE A 1 14.91 -19.03 24.68
N VAL A 2 14.48 -19.01 23.44
CA VAL A 2 14.28 -20.21 22.61
C VAL A 2 15.13 -20.07 21.36
N ARG A 3 16.15 -20.91 21.28
CA ARG A 3 17.06 -21.05 20.14
C ARG A 3 16.35 -21.82 19.02
N TRP A 4 16.15 -21.20 17.85
CA TRP A 4 15.83 -21.91 16.63
C TRP A 4 17.06 -21.96 15.72
N LYS A 5 17.72 -23.11 15.68
CA LYS A 5 18.66 -23.50 14.62
C LYS A 5 17.98 -24.56 13.75
N ARG A 6 17.56 -24.18 12.54
CA ARG A 6 17.55 -25.12 11.40
C ARG A 6 17.93 -24.35 10.14
N ARG A 7 19.16 -24.62 9.67
CA ARG A 7 19.64 -24.23 8.35
C ARG A 7 18.88 -25.05 7.29
N VAL A 8 18.09 -24.40 6.47
CA VAL A 8 17.67 -24.96 5.18
C VAL A 8 18.75 -24.55 4.17
N LYS A 9 19.50 -25.51 3.66
CA LYS A 9 20.39 -25.30 2.51
C LYS A 9 19.53 -25.18 1.27
N ILE A 10 19.39 -23.95 0.74
CA ILE A 10 18.76 -23.68 -0.55
C ILE A 10 19.84 -23.84 -1.62
N GLY A 11 19.52 -24.62 -2.65
CA GLY A 11 20.46 -25.01 -3.71
C GLY A 11 20.76 -23.89 -4.70
N SER A 12 21.93 -23.99 -5.26
CA SER A 12 22.62 -23.29 -6.34
C SER A 12 22.07 -21.94 -6.84
N ARG A 13 22.96 -20.94 -6.85
CA ARG A 13 22.79 -19.59 -7.46
C ARG A 13 22.12 -19.55 -8.83
N ARG A 14 22.16 -20.64 -9.57
CA ARG A 14 21.56 -20.78 -10.92
C ARG A 14 20.03 -20.93 -10.88
N LEU A 15 19.48 -21.49 -9.80
CA LEU A 15 18.03 -21.61 -9.58
C LEU A 15 17.43 -20.28 -9.08
N GLU A 16 18.15 -19.55 -8.23
CA GLU A 16 17.76 -18.22 -7.79
C GLU A 16 17.72 -17.22 -8.95
N GLN A 17 18.72 -17.22 -9.84
CA GLN A 17 18.71 -16.37 -11.03
C GLN A 17 17.62 -16.71 -12.03
N LYS A 18 17.26 -18.00 -12.18
CA LYS A 18 16.11 -18.42 -13.01
C LYS A 18 14.78 -18.01 -12.38
N ALA A 19 14.62 -18.18 -11.07
CA ALA A 19 13.42 -17.74 -10.34
C ALA A 19 13.24 -16.21 -10.41
N LEU A 20 14.31 -15.43 -10.23
CA LEU A 20 14.29 -13.98 -10.37
C LEU A 20 13.96 -13.51 -11.80
N ARG A 21 14.45 -14.21 -12.82
CA ARG A 21 14.10 -13.93 -14.23
C ARG A 21 12.65 -14.25 -14.54
N TRP A 22 12.14 -15.36 -14.02
CA TRP A 22 10.74 -15.76 -14.22
C TRP A 22 9.78 -14.84 -13.46
N ILE A 23 10.16 -14.43 -12.25
CA ILE A 23 9.43 -13.44 -11.43
C ILE A 23 9.39 -12.08 -12.13
N SER A 24 10.49 -11.62 -12.73
CA SER A 24 10.54 -10.31 -13.42
C SER A 24 9.71 -10.28 -14.71
N GLN A 25 9.66 -11.36 -15.48
CA GLN A 25 8.85 -11.44 -16.70
C GLN A 25 7.35 -11.53 -16.40
N GLY A 26 6.94 -12.42 -15.51
CA GLY A 26 5.53 -12.54 -15.13
C GLY A 26 5.00 -11.34 -14.35
N PHE A 27 5.89 -10.60 -13.67
CA PHE A 27 5.57 -9.35 -13.00
C PHE A 27 5.32 -8.20 -13.98
N PHE A 28 6.09 -8.14 -15.06
CA PHE A 28 5.91 -7.14 -16.12
C PHE A 28 4.56 -7.34 -16.84
N GLU A 29 4.16 -8.58 -17.08
CA GLU A 29 2.82 -8.90 -17.62
C GLU A 29 1.69 -8.53 -16.65
N PHE A 30 1.84 -8.78 -15.36
CA PHE A 30 0.89 -8.35 -14.33
C PHE A 30 0.73 -6.82 -14.29
N MET A 31 1.81 -6.08 -14.40
CA MET A 31 1.79 -4.62 -14.48
C MET A 31 1.15 -4.10 -15.77
N LEU A 32 1.41 -4.74 -16.90
CA LEU A 32 0.80 -4.39 -18.20
C LEU A 32 -0.71 -4.66 -18.20
N ALA A 33 -1.17 -5.75 -17.59
CA ALA A 33 -2.60 -6.05 -17.45
C ALA A 33 -3.33 -4.99 -16.61
N GLY A 34 -2.70 -4.49 -15.53
CA GLY A 34 -3.23 -3.37 -14.74
C GLY A 34 -3.34 -2.05 -15.53
N LEU A 35 -2.45 -1.84 -16.51
CA LEU A 35 -2.47 -0.66 -17.39
C LEU A 35 -3.52 -0.75 -18.52
N GLN A 36 -3.90 -1.97 -18.93
CA GLN A 36 -4.89 -2.19 -20.00
C GLN A 36 -6.34 -2.15 -19.51
N GLY A 37 -6.60 -2.41 -18.22
CA GLY A 37 -7.94 -2.37 -17.61
C GLY A 37 -8.59 -0.98 -17.51
N LYS A 38 -7.90 0.08 -17.93
CA LYS A 38 -8.33 1.49 -17.76
C LYS A 38 -9.53 1.95 -18.60
N LYS A 39 -10.06 1.14 -19.53
CA LYS A 39 -11.15 1.62 -20.43
C LYS A 39 -12.57 1.35 -19.95
N GLU A 40 -12.81 0.49 -18.98
CA GLU A 40 -14.17 0.10 -18.59
C GLU A 40 -14.60 0.49 -17.16
N GLU A 41 -13.71 1.02 -16.32
CA GLU A 41 -13.95 1.25 -14.89
C GLU A 41 -14.20 2.73 -14.52
N GLN A 42 -14.40 3.59 -15.50
CA GLN A 42 -14.44 5.04 -15.32
C GLN A 42 -15.75 5.59 -14.69
N MET A 43 -16.72 4.74 -14.32
CA MET A 43 -18.04 5.21 -13.88
C MET A 43 -18.51 4.80 -12.47
N ARG A 44 -17.70 4.16 -11.62
CA ARG A 44 -18.15 3.75 -10.26
C ARG A 44 -17.14 3.95 -9.14
N ASN A 45 -16.13 4.78 -9.28
CA ASN A 45 -15.07 4.86 -8.27
C ASN A 45 -15.26 6.02 -7.32
N HIS A 46 -15.54 5.70 -6.08
CA HIS A 46 -15.22 6.55 -4.95
C HIS A 46 -13.69 6.60 -4.84
N HIS A 47 -13.13 7.79 -4.96
CA HIS A 47 -11.70 8.01 -5.00
C HIS A 47 -11.05 7.70 -3.66
N ILE A 48 -10.13 6.72 -3.65
CA ILE A 48 -9.08 6.61 -2.66
C ILE A 48 -7.79 6.78 -3.44
N ASP A 49 -7.21 7.95 -3.38
CA ASP A 49 -5.91 8.26 -3.95
C ASP A 49 -4.89 8.51 -2.84
N LEU A 50 -3.62 8.24 -3.15
CA LEU A 50 -2.48 8.41 -2.26
C LEU A 50 -2.43 7.47 -1.05
N CYS A 51 -1.67 6.38 -1.17
CA CYS A 51 -1.16 5.57 -0.05
C CYS A 51 -2.16 5.23 1.07
N GLY A 52 -3.44 5.11 0.74
CA GLY A 52 -4.50 4.83 1.71
C GLY A 52 -5.26 6.06 2.20
N GLN A 53 -5.02 7.23 1.62
CA GLN A 53 -5.84 8.40 1.91
C GLN A 53 -7.21 8.27 1.26
N ILE A 54 -8.24 8.55 2.02
CA ILE A 54 -9.62 8.65 1.56
C ILE A 54 -9.74 9.93 0.72
N ASP A 55 -10.56 9.92 -0.35
CA ASP A 55 -10.94 11.15 -1.05
C ASP A 55 -11.69 12.09 -0.11
N PHE A 56 -10.98 13.11 0.35
CA PHE A 56 -11.45 14.07 1.34
C PHE A 56 -12.49 15.05 0.80
N THR A 57 -12.85 15.02 -0.46
CA THR A 57 -14.01 15.80 -0.95
C THR A 57 -15.33 15.42 -0.26
N ARG A 58 -15.34 14.30 0.50
CA ARG A 58 -16.45 13.83 1.33
C ARG A 58 -16.21 13.94 2.84
N THR A 59 -15.00 14.26 3.29
CA THR A 59 -14.67 14.31 4.73
C THR A 59 -15.16 15.56 5.43
N ASP A 60 -15.53 16.61 4.71
CA ASP A 60 -16.17 17.81 5.30
C ASP A 60 -17.40 17.47 6.17
N ALA A 61 -17.93 16.25 6.04
CA ALA A 61 -19.05 15.74 6.84
C ALA A 61 -18.65 14.73 7.93
N MET A 62 -17.37 14.31 8.01
CA MET A 62 -16.94 13.35 9.03
C MET A 62 -16.42 14.08 10.27
N PRO A 63 -16.87 13.69 11.49
CA PRO A 63 -16.40 14.31 12.69
C PRO A 63 -14.91 14.02 12.90
N LEU A 64 -14.12 15.09 13.02
CA LEU A 64 -12.74 15.04 13.44
C LEU A 64 -12.67 14.65 14.92
N LEU A 65 -11.82 13.67 15.23
CA LEU A 65 -11.63 13.18 16.60
C LEU A 65 -10.21 13.48 17.08
N ALA A 66 -10.12 14.18 18.21
CA ALA A 66 -8.87 14.29 18.95
C ALA A 66 -8.49 12.93 19.58
N ARG A 67 -7.22 12.72 19.90
CA ARG A 67 -6.76 11.43 20.49
C ARG A 67 -7.40 11.13 21.85
N ASP A 68 -7.72 12.15 22.61
CA ASP A 68 -8.41 12.06 23.91
C ASP A 68 -9.94 12.06 23.79
N ALA A 69 -10.49 12.25 22.57
CA ALA A 69 -11.93 12.19 22.32
C ALA A 69 -12.48 10.79 22.57
N HIS A 70 -13.73 10.72 23.01
CA HIS A 70 -14.46 9.47 23.20
C HIS A 70 -15.31 9.15 21.96
N PHE A 71 -15.37 7.88 21.61
CA PHE A 71 -16.31 7.35 20.64
C PHE A 71 -16.78 5.95 21.04
N SER A 72 -17.89 5.52 20.49
CA SER A 72 -18.56 4.29 20.93
C SER A 72 -18.43 3.21 19.84
N PHE A 73 -17.42 2.38 19.96
CA PHE A 73 -17.23 1.22 19.09
C PHE A 73 -16.32 0.16 19.75
N ALA A 74 -16.69 -1.11 19.61
CA ALA A 74 -15.77 -2.22 19.83
C ALA A 74 -16.05 -3.32 18.80
N CYS A 75 -15.02 -3.80 18.14
CA CYS A 75 -15.12 -4.89 17.20
C CYS A 75 -15.67 -6.14 17.89
N ASN A 76 -16.69 -6.77 17.28
CA ASN A 76 -17.29 -8.04 17.74
C ASN A 76 -16.83 -9.23 16.86
N GLY A 77 -15.93 -9.01 15.90
CA GLY A 77 -15.44 -10.06 15.00
C GLY A 77 -16.47 -10.53 13.97
N CYS A 78 -17.46 -9.72 13.60
CA CYS A 78 -18.51 -10.12 12.66
C CYS A 78 -18.00 -10.30 11.21
N GLY A 79 -16.82 -9.80 10.88
CA GLY A 79 -16.25 -9.87 9.53
C GLY A 79 -16.91 -8.96 8.49
N ASP A 80 -17.86 -8.10 8.86
CA ASP A 80 -18.56 -7.23 7.91
C ASP A 80 -17.63 -6.23 7.23
N CYS A 81 -16.60 -5.74 7.95
CA CYS A 81 -15.55 -4.90 7.37
C CYS A 81 -14.68 -5.61 6.32
N CYS A 82 -14.78 -6.93 6.19
CA CYS A 82 -14.07 -7.75 5.20
C CYS A 82 -14.96 -8.22 4.05
N ARG A 83 -16.26 -7.90 4.07
CA ARG A 83 -17.21 -8.37 3.06
C ARG A 83 -17.54 -7.27 2.05
N GLY A 84 -17.52 -7.66 0.76
CA GLY A 84 -17.89 -6.75 -0.33
C GLY A 84 -16.99 -5.52 -0.46
N ARG A 85 -15.74 -5.58 0.02
CA ARG A 85 -14.79 -4.44 0.01
C ARG A 85 -13.82 -4.55 -1.15
N GLU A 86 -13.73 -3.49 -1.95
CA GLU A 86 -12.79 -3.35 -3.06
C GLU A 86 -11.77 -2.22 -2.85
N ASP A 87 -11.89 -1.53 -1.72
CA ASP A 87 -11.24 -0.26 -1.39
C ASP A 87 -10.09 -0.39 -0.38
N ILE A 88 -9.69 -1.60 -0.01
CA ILE A 88 -8.59 -1.82 0.94
C ILE A 88 -7.26 -1.55 0.25
N VAL A 89 -6.76 -0.31 0.38
CA VAL A 89 -5.46 0.11 -0.14
C VAL A 89 -4.36 -0.34 0.82
N LEU A 90 -3.23 -0.76 0.25
CA LEU A 90 -2.04 -1.16 0.99
C LEU A 90 -0.93 -0.13 0.80
N SER A 91 -0.29 0.27 1.89
CA SER A 91 1.04 0.88 1.85
C SER A 91 2.10 -0.18 1.54
N GLY A 92 3.32 0.25 1.21
CA GLY A 92 4.45 -0.67 1.10
C GLY A 92 4.75 -1.35 2.44
N PHE A 93 4.48 -0.66 3.55
CA PHE A 93 4.64 -1.23 4.89
C PHE A 93 3.58 -2.30 5.19
N ASP A 94 2.33 -2.10 4.79
CA ASP A 94 1.30 -3.13 4.90
C ASP A 94 1.68 -4.38 4.10
N LEU A 95 2.13 -4.21 2.85
CA LEU A 95 2.57 -5.32 2.02
C LEU A 95 3.77 -6.06 2.65
N TRP A 96 4.73 -5.33 3.21
CA TRP A 96 5.88 -5.90 3.93
C TRP A 96 5.44 -6.69 5.17
N ARG A 97 4.50 -6.18 5.99
CA ARG A 97 3.94 -6.89 7.15
C ARG A 97 3.23 -8.18 6.74
N ILE A 98 2.39 -8.12 5.71
CA ILE A 98 1.70 -9.29 5.17
C ILE A 98 2.72 -10.31 4.62
N ALA A 99 3.75 -9.85 3.89
CA ALA A 99 4.82 -10.70 3.36
C ALA A 99 5.58 -11.43 4.48
N ALA A 100 5.93 -10.72 5.55
CA ALA A 100 6.57 -11.28 6.73
C ALA A 100 5.67 -12.33 7.41
N ARG A 101 4.38 -12.04 7.60
CA ARG A 101 3.39 -12.93 8.22
C ARG A 101 3.18 -14.21 7.43
N LEU A 102 3.08 -14.10 6.10
CA LEU A 102 2.90 -15.24 5.20
C LEU A 102 4.21 -15.95 4.85
N ARG A 103 5.36 -15.36 5.19
CA ARG A 103 6.70 -15.81 4.79
C ARG A 103 6.84 -15.96 3.26
N LEU A 104 6.27 -15.00 2.54
CA LEU A 104 6.31 -14.93 1.09
C LEU A 104 6.98 -13.63 0.64
N PRO A 105 7.70 -13.62 -0.48
CA PRO A 105 8.19 -12.38 -1.06
C PRO A 105 7.04 -11.39 -1.34
N PRO A 106 7.23 -10.06 -1.18
CA PRO A 106 6.20 -9.06 -1.43
C PRO A 106 5.53 -9.20 -2.81
N GLN A 107 6.31 -9.54 -3.84
CA GLN A 107 5.82 -9.77 -5.20
C GLN A 107 4.82 -10.95 -5.28
N MET A 108 5.03 -11.99 -4.50
CA MET A 108 4.14 -13.15 -4.45
C MET A 108 2.83 -12.80 -3.75
N VAL A 109 2.89 -12.02 -2.66
CA VAL A 109 1.71 -11.51 -1.97
C VAL A 109 0.90 -10.61 -2.91
N ALA A 110 1.55 -9.66 -3.58
CA ALA A 110 0.90 -8.76 -4.51
C ALA A 110 0.18 -9.52 -5.64
N ARG A 111 0.83 -10.52 -6.25
CA ARG A 111 0.23 -11.34 -7.33
C ARG A 111 -0.92 -12.22 -6.85
N GLY A 112 -0.83 -12.78 -5.65
CA GLY A 112 -1.82 -13.72 -5.14
C GLY A 112 -3.05 -13.07 -4.52
N PHE A 113 -2.90 -11.87 -3.95
CA PHE A 113 -3.92 -11.28 -3.09
C PHE A 113 -4.28 -9.83 -3.44
N CYS A 114 -3.64 -9.21 -4.44
CA CYS A 114 -3.84 -7.80 -4.71
C CYS A 114 -4.18 -7.50 -6.18
N ARG A 115 -4.76 -6.31 -6.40
CA ARG A 115 -4.88 -5.65 -7.70
C ARG A 115 -3.95 -4.44 -7.71
N ALA A 116 -3.29 -4.21 -8.85
CA ALA A 116 -2.39 -3.10 -9.08
C ALA A 116 -3.06 -2.07 -10.00
N SER A 117 -2.87 -0.80 -9.70
CA SER A 117 -3.30 0.33 -10.55
C SER A 117 -2.31 1.49 -10.43
N ILE A 118 -2.48 2.52 -11.23
CA ILE A 118 -1.82 3.81 -11.07
C ILE A 118 -2.88 4.81 -10.59
N GLY A 119 -2.55 5.59 -9.56
CA GLY A 119 -3.41 6.66 -9.08
C GLY A 119 -3.70 7.67 -10.17
N THR A 120 -4.95 8.14 -10.25
CA THR A 120 -5.38 9.08 -11.32
C THR A 120 -4.92 10.50 -11.06
N VAL A 121 -4.67 10.84 -9.81
CA VAL A 121 -4.20 12.17 -9.36
C VAL A 121 -2.71 12.10 -9.04
N SER A 122 -2.30 11.19 -8.18
CA SER A 122 -0.91 11.08 -7.74
C SER A 122 0.05 10.54 -8.79
N HIS A 123 -0.46 9.84 -9.80
CA HIS A 123 0.34 9.09 -10.78
C HIS A 123 1.29 8.03 -10.17
N LEU A 124 1.12 7.76 -8.89
CA LEU A 124 1.89 6.74 -8.18
C LEU A 124 1.26 5.35 -8.29
N PRO A 125 2.05 4.29 -8.13
CA PRO A 125 1.55 2.93 -7.96
C PRO A 125 0.60 2.81 -6.77
N VAL A 126 -0.53 2.14 -6.95
CA VAL A 126 -1.51 1.83 -5.91
C VAL A 126 -1.79 0.34 -5.89
N LEU A 127 -1.68 -0.26 -4.73
CA LEU A 127 -1.97 -1.67 -4.49
C LEU A 127 -3.20 -1.80 -3.58
N ARG A 128 -4.19 -2.61 -4.00
CA ARG A 128 -5.39 -2.90 -3.22
C ARG A 128 -5.56 -4.40 -3.04
N LEU A 129 -6.15 -4.83 -1.93
CA LEU A 129 -6.56 -6.23 -1.81
C LEU A 129 -7.57 -6.57 -2.91
N ALA A 130 -7.38 -7.73 -3.54
CA ALA A 130 -8.26 -8.25 -4.57
C ALA A 130 -9.36 -9.09 -3.91
N PRO A 131 -10.63 -8.67 -3.91
CA PRO A 131 -11.69 -9.49 -3.38
C PRO A 131 -11.88 -10.78 -4.19
N VAL A 132 -12.25 -11.84 -3.49
CA VAL A 132 -12.47 -13.16 -4.10
C VAL A 132 -13.87 -13.21 -4.67
N LYS A 133 -13.98 -13.16 -6.00
CA LYS A 133 -15.28 -13.12 -6.73
C LYS A 133 -16.16 -14.31 -6.41
N GLU A 134 -15.58 -15.49 -6.34
CA GLU A 134 -16.25 -16.75 -6.02
C GLU A 134 -16.79 -16.78 -4.59
N ASN A 135 -16.26 -15.93 -3.71
CA ASN A 135 -16.66 -15.76 -2.32
C ASN A 135 -17.36 -14.39 -2.09
N ARG A 136 -18.33 -14.03 -2.93
CA ARG A 136 -19.17 -12.82 -2.78
C ARG A 136 -18.36 -11.52 -2.66
N ASN A 137 -17.22 -11.41 -3.33
CA ASN A 137 -16.29 -10.29 -3.22
C ASN A 137 -15.75 -10.05 -1.80
N ASN A 138 -15.55 -11.11 -1.03
CA ASN A 138 -14.96 -10.99 0.29
C ASN A 138 -13.44 -10.78 0.20
N CYS A 139 -12.88 -10.19 1.26
CA CYS A 139 -11.44 -10.07 1.43
C CYS A 139 -10.76 -11.45 1.30
N PRO A 140 -9.60 -11.56 0.60
CA PRO A 140 -8.91 -12.84 0.41
C PRO A 140 -8.40 -13.45 1.72
N PHE A 141 -8.33 -12.68 2.79
CA PHE A 141 -7.89 -13.12 4.11
C PHE A 141 -9.05 -13.39 5.08
N LEU A 142 -10.30 -13.27 4.64
CA LEU A 142 -11.45 -13.62 5.47
C LEU A 142 -11.63 -15.14 5.50
N THR A 143 -11.52 -15.73 6.71
CA THR A 143 -11.74 -17.16 6.97
C THR A 143 -12.88 -17.30 7.98
N GLY A 144 -14.03 -17.78 7.54
CA GLY A 144 -15.26 -17.69 8.35
C GLY A 144 -15.62 -16.21 8.60
N ASP A 145 -15.58 -15.79 9.86
CA ASP A 145 -15.81 -14.40 10.27
C ASP A 145 -14.54 -13.69 10.77
N HIS A 146 -13.35 -14.32 10.63
CA HIS A 146 -12.12 -13.80 11.18
C HIS A 146 -11.08 -13.50 10.10
N CYS A 147 -10.26 -12.48 10.35
CA CYS A 147 -9.12 -12.13 9.52
C CYS A 147 -7.95 -13.13 9.78
N ALA A 148 -7.51 -13.86 8.76
CA ALA A 148 -6.40 -14.80 8.85
C ALA A 148 -5.03 -14.13 9.08
N ILE A 149 -4.95 -12.81 8.83
CA ILE A 149 -3.74 -11.99 9.00
C ILE A 149 -3.98 -10.84 10.00
N HIS A 150 -4.83 -11.04 10.99
CA HIS A 150 -5.21 -9.97 11.94
C HIS A 150 -4.01 -9.32 12.64
N ASP A 151 -2.96 -10.10 12.93
CA ASP A 151 -1.69 -9.63 13.49
C ASP A 151 -0.81 -8.83 12.49
N ALA A 152 -1.15 -8.85 11.22
CA ALA A 152 -0.48 -8.13 10.13
C ALA A 152 -1.48 -7.40 9.21
N GLU A 153 -2.66 -7.11 9.71
CA GLU A 153 -3.69 -6.44 8.94
C GLU A 153 -3.26 -5.06 8.44
N PRO A 154 -3.77 -4.62 7.26
CA PRO A 154 -3.53 -3.28 6.75
C PRO A 154 -3.94 -2.19 7.74
N LEU A 155 -3.28 -1.02 7.67
CA LEU A 155 -3.60 0.11 8.54
C LEU A 155 -5.09 0.48 8.49
N VAL A 156 -5.67 0.54 7.31
CA VAL A 156 -7.10 0.86 7.12
C VAL A 156 -8.04 -0.14 7.79
N CYS A 157 -7.60 -1.39 7.96
CA CYS A 157 -8.38 -2.41 8.69
C CYS A 157 -8.22 -2.25 10.20
N ALA A 158 -6.98 -2.01 10.67
CA ALA A 158 -6.68 -1.78 12.08
C ALA A 158 -7.36 -0.52 12.63
N LEU A 159 -7.50 0.51 11.80
CA LEU A 159 -8.17 1.76 12.17
C LEU A 159 -9.70 1.64 12.20
N TYR A 160 -10.32 0.75 11.40
CA TYR A 160 -11.77 0.73 11.24
C TYR A 160 -12.54 0.69 12.57
N PRO A 161 -13.54 1.54 12.82
CA PRO A 161 -14.19 2.46 11.88
C PRO A 161 -13.55 3.86 11.78
N LEU A 162 -12.36 4.07 12.32
CA LEU A 162 -11.66 5.32 12.14
C LEU A 162 -11.02 5.39 10.74
N ALA A 163 -10.88 6.61 10.23
CA ALA A 163 -9.99 6.96 9.13
C ALA A 163 -8.85 7.82 9.65
N GLN A 164 -7.74 7.84 8.94
CA GLN A 164 -6.57 8.65 9.26
C GLN A 164 -6.22 9.54 8.07
N GLU A 165 -5.89 10.79 8.38
CA GLU A 165 -5.25 11.71 7.46
C GLU A 165 -3.87 12.08 7.97
N ILE A 166 -2.92 12.22 7.06
CA ILE A 166 -1.56 12.67 7.35
C ILE A 166 -1.30 13.92 6.51
N SER A 167 -0.98 15.04 7.16
CA SER A 167 -0.64 16.28 6.49
C SER A 167 0.77 16.24 5.88
N ARG A 168 1.10 17.21 5.01
CA ARG A 168 2.48 17.35 4.47
C ARG A 168 3.52 17.65 5.55
N GLU A 169 3.10 18.14 6.71
CA GLU A 169 3.93 18.38 7.90
C GLU A 169 4.08 17.13 8.79
N GLY A 170 3.38 16.03 8.42
CA GLY A 170 3.40 14.77 9.17
C GLY A 170 2.44 14.74 10.35
N GLU A 171 1.52 15.70 10.46
CA GLU A 171 0.49 15.69 11.49
C GLU A 171 -0.58 14.64 11.16
N VAL A 172 -1.01 13.92 12.19
CA VAL A 172 -1.98 12.82 12.06
C VAL A 172 -3.31 13.23 12.68
N SER A 173 -4.35 13.19 11.87
CA SER A 173 -5.74 13.43 12.27
C SER A 173 -6.59 12.19 12.08
N TYR A 174 -7.60 12.00 12.93
CA TYR A 174 -8.50 10.86 12.89
C TYR A 174 -9.94 11.31 12.67
N PHE A 175 -10.70 10.51 11.91
CA PHE A 175 -12.11 10.76 11.58
C PHE A 175 -12.93 9.52 11.85
N LEU A 176 -14.18 9.69 12.28
CA LEU A 176 -15.11 8.57 12.43
C LEU A 176 -15.88 8.36 11.14
N GLN A 177 -15.67 7.21 10.51
CA GLN A 177 -16.41 6.81 9.31
C GLN A 177 -17.81 6.29 9.68
N PRO A 178 -18.82 6.52 8.83
CA PRO A 178 -20.08 5.78 8.93
C PRO A 178 -19.80 4.28 8.85
N THR A 179 -20.33 3.51 9.77
CA THR A 179 -20.17 2.05 9.79
C THR A 179 -21.52 1.35 9.84
N ALA A 180 -21.67 0.30 9.02
CA ALA A 180 -22.77 -0.65 9.11
C ALA A 180 -22.41 -1.86 10.00
N CYS A 181 -21.19 -1.93 10.50
CA CYS A 181 -20.76 -3.01 11.38
C CYS A 181 -21.54 -2.97 12.68
N GLY A 182 -22.12 -4.12 13.07
CA GLY A 182 -22.83 -4.32 14.32
C GLY A 182 -21.93 -4.42 15.55
N GLY A 183 -20.83 -3.69 15.59
CA GLY A 183 -19.89 -3.63 16.70
C GLY A 183 -20.59 -3.31 18.02
N ARG A 184 -19.99 -3.74 19.14
CA ARG A 184 -20.51 -3.41 20.46
C ARG A 184 -20.38 -1.91 20.71
N VAL A 185 -21.41 -1.33 21.33
CA VAL A 185 -21.35 0.05 21.81
C VAL A 185 -20.57 0.03 23.14
N ILE A 186 -19.26 0.28 23.04
CA ILE A 186 -18.38 0.46 24.20
C ILE A 186 -17.70 1.80 23.99
N GLU A 187 -17.88 2.70 24.93
CA GLU A 187 -17.21 3.98 24.94
C GLU A 187 -15.73 3.77 25.25
N ALA A 188 -14.87 4.33 24.43
CA ALA A 188 -13.42 4.31 24.62
C ALA A 188 -12.81 5.61 24.08
N LYS A 189 -11.66 6.00 24.61
CA LYS A 189 -10.85 7.06 23.98
C LYS A 189 -10.24 6.57 22.68
N VAL A 190 -10.05 7.49 21.73
CA VAL A 190 -9.37 7.19 20.47
C VAL A 190 -7.98 6.59 20.74
N GLU A 191 -7.19 7.18 21.65
CA GLU A 191 -5.84 6.69 21.99
C GLU A 191 -5.83 5.25 22.52
N ASP A 192 -6.82 4.87 23.34
CA ASP A 192 -6.96 3.51 23.88
C ASP A 192 -7.34 2.52 22.77
N TYR A 193 -8.21 2.95 21.85
CA TYR A 193 -8.60 2.17 20.70
C TYR A 193 -7.41 1.90 19.77
N LEU A 194 -6.68 2.94 19.39
CA LEU A 194 -5.49 2.83 18.54
C LEU A 194 -4.43 1.90 19.15
N SER A 195 -4.25 1.97 20.48
CA SER A 195 -3.30 1.14 21.20
C SER A 195 -3.66 -0.36 21.16
N ARG A 196 -4.96 -0.70 21.12
CA ARG A 196 -5.41 -2.11 21.01
C ARG A 196 -5.01 -2.75 19.69
N TYR A 197 -4.85 -1.96 18.63
CA TYR A 197 -4.53 -2.42 17.28
C TYR A 197 -3.09 -2.09 16.88
N ASP A 198 -2.24 -1.80 17.86
CA ASP A 198 -0.79 -1.53 17.68
C ASP A 198 -0.50 -0.36 16.72
N VAL A 199 -1.48 0.55 16.53
CA VAL A 199 -1.33 1.70 15.63
C VAL A 199 -0.20 2.63 16.07
N PRO A 200 -0.02 2.99 17.37
CA PRO A 200 1.07 3.86 17.78
C PRO A 200 2.47 3.30 17.46
N THR A 201 2.65 1.99 17.52
CA THR A 201 3.95 1.35 17.22
C THR A 201 4.33 1.48 15.75
N ARG A 202 3.35 1.49 14.86
CA ARG A 202 3.58 1.60 13.40
C ARG A 202 3.52 3.03 12.87
N GLU A 203 2.95 3.97 13.61
CA GLU A 203 2.63 5.32 13.16
C GLU A 203 3.82 6.04 12.52
N GLN A 204 5.00 6.00 13.13
CA GLN A 204 6.19 6.63 12.55
C GLN A 204 6.50 6.11 11.14
N THR A 205 6.32 4.81 10.91
CA THR A 205 6.57 4.20 9.61
C THR A 205 5.48 4.56 8.61
N ASP A 206 4.21 4.56 9.03
CA ASP A 206 3.08 4.94 8.20
C ASP A 206 3.16 6.42 7.77
N VAL A 207 3.50 7.31 8.71
CA VAL A 207 3.73 8.75 8.43
C VAL A 207 4.87 8.91 7.43
N ARG A 208 6.03 8.28 7.66
CA ARG A 208 7.17 8.40 6.75
C ARG A 208 6.88 7.84 5.35
N TRP A 209 6.09 6.76 5.27
CA TRP A 209 5.61 6.24 3.99
C TRP A 209 4.74 7.28 3.27
N ALA A 210 3.75 7.86 3.95
CA ALA A 210 2.85 8.86 3.36
C ALA A 210 3.61 10.10 2.87
N LEU A 211 4.52 10.64 3.68
CA LEU A 211 5.37 11.76 3.29
C LEU A 211 6.23 11.43 2.09
N GLY A 212 6.81 10.22 2.03
CA GLY A 212 7.58 9.76 0.87
C GLY A 212 6.76 9.68 -0.41
N CYS A 213 5.50 9.31 -0.32
CA CYS A 213 4.58 9.32 -1.47
C CYS A 213 4.26 10.76 -1.91
N MET A 214 3.99 11.68 -0.96
CA MET A 214 3.73 13.10 -1.27
C MET A 214 4.94 13.77 -1.92
N GLU A 215 6.16 13.49 -1.44
CA GLU A 215 7.41 13.96 -2.05
C GLU A 215 7.56 13.45 -3.49
N LEU A 216 7.21 12.17 -3.73
CA LEU A 216 7.31 11.55 -5.05
C LEU A 216 6.24 12.05 -6.03
N GLU A 217 5.05 12.39 -5.57
CA GLU A 217 3.97 12.92 -6.40
C GLU A 217 4.45 14.16 -7.19
N ASP A 218 5.00 15.14 -6.48
CA ASP A 218 5.52 16.37 -7.08
C ASP A 218 6.64 16.08 -8.10
N VAL A 219 7.53 15.13 -7.80
CA VAL A 219 8.64 14.73 -8.67
C VAL A 219 8.16 13.97 -9.91
N VAL A 220 7.17 13.09 -9.75
CA VAL A 220 6.61 12.29 -10.85
C VAL A 220 5.82 13.16 -11.81
N GLU A 221 4.98 14.07 -11.31
CA GLU A 221 4.23 15.03 -12.13
C GLU A 221 5.17 15.84 -13.00
N GLN A 222 6.23 16.42 -12.42
CA GLN A 222 7.23 17.18 -13.18
C GLN A 222 7.96 16.29 -14.20
N ALA A 223 8.34 15.07 -13.84
CA ALA A 223 9.04 14.17 -14.74
C ALA A 223 8.18 13.72 -15.92
N GLU A 224 6.90 13.47 -15.73
CA GLU A 224 5.97 13.06 -16.80
C GLU A 224 5.84 14.13 -17.91
N THR A 225 5.93 15.41 -17.56
CA THR A 225 5.91 16.50 -18.57
C THR A 225 7.16 16.51 -19.44
N LEU A 226 8.26 15.94 -18.98
CA LEU A 226 9.57 15.97 -19.65
C LEU A 226 9.89 14.68 -20.40
N LEU A 227 9.33 13.55 -19.96
CA LEU A 227 9.70 12.21 -20.43
C LEU A 227 8.83 11.75 -21.60
N SER A 228 9.44 11.02 -22.53
CA SER A 228 8.71 10.30 -23.56
C SER A 228 7.86 9.15 -22.93
N PRO A 229 6.78 8.68 -23.58
CA PRO A 229 5.94 7.60 -23.06
C PRO A 229 6.69 6.32 -22.71
N VAL A 230 7.80 6.02 -23.40
CA VAL A 230 8.65 4.88 -23.10
C VAL A 230 9.39 5.08 -21.78
N LEU A 231 9.90 6.29 -21.53
CA LEU A 231 10.62 6.61 -20.29
C LEU A 231 9.66 6.75 -19.11
N VAL A 232 8.44 7.24 -19.31
CA VAL A 232 7.38 7.24 -18.29
C VAL A 232 7.10 5.79 -17.84
N ARG A 233 6.92 4.84 -18.76
CA ARG A 233 6.75 3.42 -18.38
C ARG A 233 7.94 2.86 -17.60
N ARG A 234 9.18 3.27 -17.94
CA ARG A 234 10.38 2.87 -17.18
C ARG A 234 10.40 3.48 -15.78
N MET A 235 10.00 4.74 -15.65
CA MET A 235 9.84 5.40 -14.35
C MET A 235 8.79 4.70 -13.50
N GLN A 236 7.61 4.38 -14.06
CA GLN A 236 6.57 3.64 -13.36
C GLN A 236 7.04 2.27 -12.85
N ALA A 237 7.84 1.53 -13.65
CA ALA A 237 8.42 0.28 -13.19
C ALA A 237 9.36 0.46 -11.98
N LYS A 238 10.12 1.56 -11.93
CA LYS A 238 11.01 1.88 -10.81
C LYS A 238 10.22 2.32 -9.56
N LEU A 239 9.13 3.05 -9.73
CA LEU A 239 8.18 3.39 -8.66
C LEU A 239 7.63 2.13 -7.98
N TRP A 240 7.15 1.14 -8.75
CA TRP A 240 6.72 -0.14 -8.20
C TRP A 240 7.82 -0.84 -7.40
N GLN A 241 9.06 -0.87 -7.90
CA GLN A 241 10.19 -1.45 -7.18
C GLN A 241 10.45 -0.73 -5.86
N ALA A 242 10.55 0.60 -5.90
CA ALA A 242 10.89 1.39 -4.72
C ALA A 242 9.80 1.38 -3.65
N LEU A 243 8.55 1.47 -4.06
CA LEU A 243 7.44 1.60 -3.12
C LEU A 243 6.96 0.24 -2.56
N TYR A 244 7.02 -0.86 -3.33
CA TYR A 244 6.37 -2.10 -2.91
C TYR A 244 7.28 -3.33 -2.91
N PHE A 245 8.33 -3.42 -3.75
CA PHE A 245 8.94 -4.71 -4.03
C PHE A 245 10.39 -4.87 -3.61
N ASN A 246 11.11 -3.77 -3.44
CA ASN A 246 12.53 -3.78 -3.09
C ASN A 246 12.73 -3.87 -1.57
N TYR A 247 12.01 -4.81 -0.93
CA TYR A 247 12.04 -5.00 0.51
C TYR A 247 12.33 -6.45 0.88
N ASP A 248 13.25 -6.63 1.80
CA ASP A 248 13.49 -7.87 2.53
C ASP A 248 12.65 -7.85 3.81
N TYR A 249 11.65 -8.73 3.90
CA TYR A 249 10.76 -8.81 5.06
C TYR A 249 11.44 -9.36 6.32
N THR A 250 12.70 -9.79 6.24
CA THR A 250 13.51 -10.20 7.40
C THR A 250 14.29 -9.05 8.04
N GLN A 251 14.28 -7.89 7.42
CA GLN A 251 14.95 -6.66 7.87
C GLN A 251 13.94 -5.56 8.19
N LEU A 252 14.32 -4.58 9.00
CA LEU A 252 13.46 -3.43 9.32
C LEU A 252 13.04 -2.68 8.04
N PHE A 253 11.78 -2.30 7.97
CA PHE A 253 11.20 -1.65 6.79
C PHE A 253 11.76 -0.24 6.58
N LEU A 254 11.76 0.61 7.61
CA LEU A 254 12.05 2.04 7.48
C LEU A 254 13.43 2.35 6.87
N PRO A 255 14.53 1.69 7.28
CA PRO A 255 15.83 1.89 6.63
C PRO A 255 15.86 1.47 5.16
N GLN A 256 15.02 0.51 4.76
CA GLN A 256 14.88 0.08 3.37
C GLN A 256 14.07 1.09 2.57
N LEU A 257 13.00 1.66 3.14
CA LEU A 257 12.22 2.73 2.52
C LEU A 257 13.14 3.92 2.18
N GLU A 258 13.94 4.39 3.12
CA GLU A 258 14.86 5.51 2.88
C GLU A 258 15.85 5.23 1.75
N ARG A 259 16.45 4.04 1.72
CA ARG A 259 17.34 3.64 0.61
C ARG A 259 16.60 3.61 -0.73
N ASN A 260 15.37 3.09 -0.74
CA ASN A 260 14.57 2.95 -1.95
C ASN A 260 14.13 4.32 -2.49
N LEU A 261 13.73 5.25 -1.63
CA LEU A 261 13.36 6.62 -2.03
C LEU A 261 14.58 7.36 -2.61
N ASN A 262 15.72 7.29 -1.94
CA ASN A 262 16.96 7.89 -2.44
C ASN A 262 17.40 7.29 -3.78
N TRP A 263 17.35 5.97 -3.93
CA TRP A 263 17.66 5.30 -5.19
C TRP A 263 16.70 5.75 -6.30
N LEU A 264 15.41 5.81 -6.03
CA LEU A 264 14.39 6.18 -7.00
C LEU A 264 14.57 7.60 -7.50
N ASN A 265 14.83 8.57 -6.61
CA ASN A 265 15.11 9.95 -6.98
C ASN A 265 16.30 10.02 -7.94
N GLY A 266 17.40 9.30 -7.66
CA GLY A 266 18.55 9.21 -8.56
C GLY A 266 18.21 8.59 -9.93
N GLU A 267 17.31 7.62 -9.97
CA GLU A 267 16.87 6.99 -11.23
C GLU A 267 15.97 7.91 -12.06
N ILE A 268 15.08 8.69 -11.43
CA ILE A 268 14.24 9.69 -12.13
C ILE A 268 15.12 10.78 -12.74
N VAL A 269 16.12 11.28 -12.00
CA VAL A 269 17.09 12.26 -12.51
C VAL A 269 17.82 11.71 -13.75
N LYS A 270 18.32 10.47 -13.71
CA LYS A 270 18.98 9.84 -14.87
C LYS A 270 18.07 9.74 -16.10
N LEU A 271 16.79 9.43 -15.92
CA LEU A 271 15.81 9.35 -17.01
C LEU A 271 15.59 10.73 -17.64
N THR A 272 15.42 11.77 -16.83
CA THR A 272 15.21 13.14 -17.30
C THR A 272 16.45 13.69 -18.02
N GLU A 273 17.65 13.44 -17.52
CA GLU A 273 18.91 13.80 -18.19
C GLU A 273 19.08 13.07 -19.53
N TYR A 274 18.75 11.77 -19.56
CA TYR A 274 18.78 11.01 -20.81
C TYR A 274 17.84 11.60 -21.85
N GLN A 275 16.61 11.94 -21.48
CA GLN A 275 15.65 12.58 -22.39
C GLN A 275 16.16 13.94 -22.91
N LYS A 276 16.72 14.78 -22.04
CA LYS A 276 17.33 16.07 -22.45
C LYS A 276 18.43 15.88 -23.51
N LYS A 277 19.31 14.90 -23.32
CA LYS A 277 20.38 14.57 -24.27
C LYS A 277 19.84 14.09 -25.63
N GLN A 278 18.75 13.34 -25.65
CA GLN A 278 18.09 12.91 -26.91
C GLN A 278 17.46 14.09 -27.65
N ASN A 279 16.78 14.98 -26.95
CA ASN A 279 16.15 16.16 -27.54
C ASN A 279 17.18 17.14 -28.16
N ILE A 280 18.41 17.19 -27.64
CA ILE A 280 19.50 18.01 -28.22
C ILE A 280 20.03 17.37 -29.50
N LYS A 281 20.11 16.03 -29.56
CA LYS A 281 20.62 15.31 -30.74
C LYS A 281 19.65 15.28 -31.92
N SER A 282 18.37 15.52 -31.67
CA SER A 282 17.29 15.53 -32.69
C SER A 282 17.02 16.92 -33.26
N LYS A 283 17.68 17.95 -32.77
CA LYS A 283 17.75 19.31 -33.32
C LYS A 283 18.98 19.51 -34.17
#